data_8e450188fc9f5f71e2995e00ace61838
#
_entry.id   8e450188fc9f5f71e2995e00ace61838
#
_cell.length_a   1.000
_cell.length_b   1.000
_cell.length_c   1.000
_cell.angle_alpha   90.00
_cell.angle_beta   90.00
_cell.angle_gamma   90.00
#
_symmetry.space_group_name_H-M   'P 1'
#
loop_
_entity.id
_entity.type
_entity.pdbx_description
1 polymer ?
#
loop_
_entity_poly.entity_id
_entity_poly.type
_entity_poly.pdbx_seq_one_letter_code
_entity_poly.pdbx_strand_id
1 'polypeptide(L)'
;MKHYKVNFSLVTIILLLSSMHVFAESLSSYAFVNDDGTLSIKNKTIHLYGIHIPATSINCRTSQQPPVCGERAALALEFKIQSFVRCEVMSENPDGSLTGRCFANYSNFDEGEDLSAYLLERGWAIALPDAPFEYHALERIAQSRGMGVWGIAIDRPYINPFR
;
A
#
# COMPACT_ATOMS: atom_id res chain seq x y z
N MET A 1 36.22 51.27 19.64
CA MET A 1 35.28 50.17 19.90
C MET A 1 34.19 50.21 18.84
N LYS A 2 34.20 49.27 17.90
CA LYS A 2 33.20 49.16 16.80
C LYS A 2 32.01 48.35 17.33
N HIS A 3 30.86 49.01 17.50
CA HIS A 3 29.62 48.32 17.82
C HIS A 3 29.08 47.58 16.60
N TYR A 4 29.13 46.24 16.61
CA TYR A 4 28.47 45.39 15.64
C TYR A 4 26.95 45.42 15.91
N LYS A 5 26.19 46.18 15.13
CA LYS A 5 24.73 46.07 15.12
C LYS A 5 24.36 44.77 14.37
N VAL A 6 24.17 43.68 15.12
CA VAL A 6 23.57 42.48 14.58
C VAL A 6 22.14 42.80 14.15
N ASN A 7 21.87 42.70 12.86
CA ASN A 7 20.53 42.90 12.31
C ASN A 7 19.59 41.82 12.84
N PHE A 8 18.84 42.14 13.87
CA PHE A 8 17.84 41.30 14.51
C PHE A 8 16.77 40.79 13.51
N SER A 9 16.56 41.51 12.41
CA SER A 9 15.63 41.18 11.34
C SER A 9 16.02 39.94 10.53
N LEU A 10 17.33 39.65 10.40
CA LEU A 10 17.80 38.48 9.61
C LEU A 10 17.63 37.17 10.38
N VAL A 11 17.76 37.18 11.69
CA VAL A 11 17.61 36.01 12.54
C VAL A 11 16.15 35.58 12.63
N THR A 12 15.21 36.52 12.62
CA THR A 12 13.76 36.21 12.65
C THR A 12 13.26 35.58 11.35
N ILE A 13 13.84 35.91 10.19
CA ILE A 13 13.46 35.34 8.90
C ILE A 13 13.94 33.89 8.78
N ILE A 14 15.11 33.55 9.33
CA ILE A 14 15.64 32.18 9.29
C ILE A 14 14.83 31.23 10.19
N LEU A 15 14.29 31.70 11.30
CA LEU A 15 13.45 30.89 12.20
C LEU A 15 12.06 30.59 11.65
N LEU A 16 11.53 31.40 10.73
CA LEU A 16 10.21 31.20 10.11
C LEU A 16 10.22 30.19 8.96
N LEU A 17 11.39 29.82 8.43
CA LEU A 17 11.52 28.87 7.32
C LEU A 17 11.63 27.39 7.76
N SER A 18 11.73 27.13 9.06
CA SER A 18 12.02 25.78 9.58
C SER A 18 10.80 24.93 9.95
N SER A 19 9.57 25.36 9.67
CA SER A 19 8.37 24.62 10.07
C SER A 19 7.46 24.21 8.91
N MET A 20 8.01 23.77 7.78
CA MET A 20 7.25 22.97 6.84
C MET A 20 7.15 21.53 7.38
N HIS A 21 6.22 21.31 8.31
CA HIS A 21 5.79 19.96 8.64
C HIS A 21 4.99 19.44 7.45
N VAL A 22 5.61 18.57 6.67
CA VAL A 22 4.89 17.74 5.69
C VAL A 22 4.03 16.78 6.51
N PHE A 23 2.77 17.16 6.74
CA PHE A 23 1.79 16.22 7.25
C PHE A 23 1.50 15.23 6.12
N ALA A 24 1.91 13.98 6.30
CA ALA A 24 1.40 12.89 5.48
C ALA A 24 -0.12 12.86 5.67
N GLU A 25 -0.87 13.04 4.58
CA GLU A 25 -2.33 12.98 4.62
C GLU A 25 -2.75 11.56 5.00
N SER A 26 -3.47 11.41 6.11
CA SER A 26 -4.03 10.12 6.51
C SER A 26 -5.54 10.12 6.34
N LEU A 27 -6.04 9.10 5.67
CA LEU A 27 -7.46 8.84 5.49
C LEU A 27 -7.89 7.71 6.42
N SER A 28 -8.84 7.97 7.29
CA SER A 28 -9.43 6.95 8.17
C SER A 28 -10.94 6.94 8.00
N SER A 29 -11.51 5.81 7.58
CA SER A 29 -12.95 5.62 7.39
C SER A 29 -13.27 4.14 7.16
N TYR A 30 -14.55 3.83 6.97
CA TYR A 30 -14.96 2.60 6.32
C TYR A 30 -14.39 2.52 4.91
N ALA A 31 -13.91 1.35 4.54
CA ALA A 31 -13.41 1.05 3.21
C ALA A 31 -14.32 0.03 2.52
N PHE A 32 -14.58 0.25 1.24
CA PHE A 32 -15.18 -0.76 0.37
C PHE A 32 -14.08 -1.33 -0.51
N VAL A 33 -14.05 -2.65 -0.66
CA VAL A 33 -13.08 -3.33 -1.53
C VAL A 33 -13.68 -3.41 -2.93
N ASN A 34 -12.91 -3.00 -3.93
CA ASN A 34 -13.27 -3.14 -5.33
C ASN A 34 -12.75 -4.51 -5.87
N ASP A 35 -13.33 -5.00 -6.97
CA ASP A 35 -13.00 -6.30 -7.58
C ASP A 35 -11.52 -6.45 -7.96
N ASP A 36 -10.83 -5.34 -8.22
CA ASP A 36 -9.41 -5.27 -8.54
C ASP A 36 -8.51 -5.22 -7.29
N GLY A 37 -9.11 -5.24 -6.09
CA GLY A 37 -8.40 -5.15 -4.82
C GLY A 37 -8.00 -3.73 -4.42
N THR A 38 -8.42 -2.70 -5.14
CA THR A 38 -8.33 -1.32 -4.65
C THR A 38 -9.36 -1.05 -3.56
N LEU A 39 -9.14 0.00 -2.77
CA LEU A 39 -10.06 0.42 -1.71
C LEU A 39 -10.77 1.71 -2.10
N SER A 40 -12.08 1.77 -1.87
CA SER A 40 -12.85 3.01 -1.94
C SER A 40 -13.05 3.56 -0.52
N ILE A 41 -12.43 4.72 -0.24
CA ILE A 41 -12.50 5.41 1.07
C ILE A 41 -12.89 6.87 0.82
N LYS A 42 -14.01 7.32 1.39
CA LYS A 42 -14.51 8.71 1.23
C LYS A 42 -14.56 9.16 -0.24
N ASN A 43 -15.07 8.31 -1.12
CA ASN A 43 -15.16 8.53 -2.57
C ASN A 43 -13.81 8.69 -3.30
N LYS A 44 -12.71 8.28 -2.68
CA LYS A 44 -11.39 8.19 -3.32
C LYS A 44 -11.02 6.73 -3.52
N THR A 45 -10.48 6.41 -4.69
CA THR A 45 -9.90 5.09 -4.98
C THR A 45 -8.46 5.07 -4.49
N ILE A 46 -8.10 4.04 -3.71
CA ILE A 46 -6.77 3.89 -3.13
C ILE A 46 -6.18 2.57 -3.57
N HIS A 47 -5.03 2.63 -4.25
CA HIS A 47 -4.17 1.49 -4.55
C HIS A 47 -3.29 1.19 -3.34
N LEU A 48 -3.14 -0.07 -3.00
CA LEU A 48 -2.26 -0.49 -1.91
C LEU A 48 -0.80 -0.30 -2.31
N TYR A 49 -0.05 0.39 -1.44
CA TYR A 49 1.34 0.75 -1.69
C TYR A 49 2.26 -0.47 -1.82
N GLY A 50 3.20 -0.39 -2.76
CA GLY A 50 4.31 -1.35 -2.90
C GLY A 50 3.93 -2.72 -3.44
N ILE A 51 2.69 -2.93 -3.88
CA ILE A 51 2.23 -4.21 -4.43
C ILE A 51 1.52 -4.06 -5.77
N HIS A 52 1.49 -5.17 -6.50
CA HIS A 52 0.65 -5.37 -7.66
C HIS A 52 -0.24 -6.59 -7.44
N ILE A 53 -1.55 -6.42 -7.59
CA ILE A 53 -2.51 -7.52 -7.59
C ILE A 53 -2.65 -7.99 -9.03
N PRO A 54 -2.29 -9.25 -9.34
CA PRO A 54 -2.36 -9.74 -10.72
C PRO A 54 -3.76 -9.65 -11.30
N ALA A 55 -3.84 -9.24 -12.56
CA ALA A 55 -5.11 -9.10 -13.26
C ALA A 55 -5.90 -10.42 -13.29
N THR A 56 -7.21 -10.30 -13.38
CA THR A 56 -8.21 -11.35 -13.21
C THR A 56 -8.16 -12.52 -14.20
N SER A 57 -7.36 -12.42 -15.30
CA SER A 57 -7.25 -13.47 -16.31
C SER A 57 -6.42 -14.69 -15.89
N ILE A 58 -5.68 -14.59 -14.77
CA ILE A 58 -4.87 -15.70 -14.27
C ILE A 58 -5.72 -16.57 -13.36
N ASN A 59 -6.02 -17.80 -13.79
CA ASN A 59 -6.71 -18.77 -12.97
C ASN A 59 -5.79 -19.26 -11.85
N CYS A 60 -6.13 -18.98 -10.61
CA CYS A 60 -5.50 -19.63 -9.47
C CYS A 60 -5.98 -21.07 -9.39
N ARG A 61 -5.07 -22.03 -9.51
CA ARG A 61 -5.37 -23.45 -9.32
C ARG A 61 -5.71 -23.75 -7.86
N THR A 62 -6.93 -23.45 -7.47
CA THR A 62 -7.44 -23.91 -6.18
C THR A 62 -8.81 -24.52 -6.42
N SER A 63 -9.17 -25.51 -5.62
CA SER A 63 -10.53 -26.10 -5.61
C SER A 63 -11.57 -25.15 -5.04
N GLN A 64 -11.17 -23.96 -4.61
CA GLN A 64 -12.05 -22.97 -3.97
C GLN A 64 -12.49 -21.91 -4.98
N GLN A 65 -13.72 -21.47 -4.88
CA GLN A 65 -14.26 -20.33 -5.64
C GLN A 65 -13.95 -19.02 -4.90
N PRO A 66 -13.71 -17.90 -5.59
CA PRO A 66 -13.59 -17.75 -7.05
C PRO A 66 -12.24 -18.28 -7.57
N PRO A 67 -12.16 -18.76 -8.84
CA PRO A 67 -10.93 -19.33 -9.41
C PRO A 67 -9.92 -18.26 -9.86
N VAL A 68 -10.32 -17.00 -9.90
CA VAL A 68 -9.52 -15.87 -10.42
C VAL A 68 -8.74 -15.20 -9.30
N CYS A 69 -7.43 -14.97 -9.48
CA CYS A 69 -6.55 -14.49 -8.41
C CYS A 69 -6.89 -13.09 -7.93
N GLY A 70 -7.29 -12.16 -8.82
CA GLY A 70 -7.68 -10.80 -8.45
C GLY A 70 -8.91 -10.78 -7.54
N GLU A 71 -9.96 -11.52 -7.90
CA GLU A 71 -11.16 -11.66 -7.06
C GLU A 71 -10.87 -12.29 -5.70
N ARG A 72 -9.86 -13.15 -5.60
CA ARG A 72 -9.43 -13.73 -4.32
C ARG A 72 -8.69 -12.74 -3.45
N ALA A 73 -7.90 -11.85 -4.04
CA ALA A 73 -7.27 -10.76 -3.31
C ALA A 73 -8.35 -9.82 -2.73
N ALA A 74 -9.35 -9.43 -3.55
CA ALA A 74 -10.47 -8.62 -3.11
C ALA A 74 -11.25 -9.31 -1.98
N LEU A 75 -11.62 -10.57 -2.15
CA LEU A 75 -12.34 -11.37 -1.14
C LEU A 75 -11.52 -11.49 0.16
N ALA A 76 -10.19 -11.69 0.07
CA ALA A 76 -9.32 -11.74 1.24
C ALA A 76 -9.30 -10.42 2.00
N LEU A 77 -9.30 -9.28 1.28
CA LEU A 77 -9.42 -7.94 1.87
C LEU A 77 -10.78 -7.73 2.52
N GLU A 78 -11.89 -8.12 1.87
CA GLU A 78 -13.23 -8.03 2.46
C GLU A 78 -13.35 -8.77 3.79
N PHE A 79 -12.80 -9.98 3.87
CA PHE A 79 -12.77 -10.74 5.12
C PHE A 79 -11.85 -10.12 6.18
N LYS A 80 -10.78 -9.43 5.73
CA LYS A 80 -9.82 -8.81 6.64
C LYS A 80 -10.33 -7.48 7.19
N ILE A 81 -11.01 -6.69 6.37
CA ILE A 81 -11.51 -5.36 6.73
C ILE A 81 -12.87 -5.52 7.41
N GLN A 82 -12.88 -5.58 8.73
CA GLN A 82 -14.11 -5.69 9.53
C GLN A 82 -14.62 -4.36 10.07
N SER A 83 -13.80 -3.29 9.97
CA SER A 83 -14.08 -1.99 10.54
C SER A 83 -13.43 -0.86 9.73
N PHE A 84 -12.99 0.21 10.41
CA PHE A 84 -12.27 1.31 9.79
C PHE A 84 -10.90 0.86 9.29
N VAL A 85 -10.52 1.41 8.13
CA VAL A 85 -9.17 1.33 7.58
C VAL A 85 -8.54 2.71 7.70
N ARG A 86 -7.27 2.74 8.11
CA ARG A 86 -6.42 3.93 8.08
C ARG A 86 -5.42 3.78 6.94
N CYS A 87 -5.43 4.72 6.00
CA CYS A 87 -4.47 4.79 4.91
C CYS A 87 -3.61 6.04 5.03
N GLU A 88 -2.31 5.86 4.98
CA GLU A 88 -1.30 6.91 4.85
C GLU A 88 -1.05 7.12 3.36
N VAL A 89 -1.39 8.30 2.85
CA VAL A 89 -1.25 8.61 1.43
C VAL A 89 0.23 8.80 1.09
N MET A 90 0.74 7.97 0.18
CA MET A 90 2.11 8.01 -0.30
C MET A 90 2.26 8.86 -1.56
N SER A 91 1.28 8.79 -2.47
CA SER A 91 1.25 9.57 -3.71
C SER A 91 -0.15 9.67 -4.28
N GLU A 92 -0.37 10.68 -5.12
CA GLU A 92 -1.54 10.81 -5.98
C GLU A 92 -1.16 10.41 -7.41
N ASN A 93 -2.01 9.61 -8.04
CA ASN A 93 -1.81 9.12 -9.39
C ASN A 93 -2.39 10.12 -10.43
N PRO A 94 -1.96 10.06 -11.70
CA PRO A 94 -2.42 10.98 -12.74
C PRO A 94 -3.93 10.94 -13.01
N ASP A 95 -4.60 9.85 -12.66
CA ASP A 95 -6.05 9.65 -12.80
C ASP A 95 -6.84 10.16 -11.58
N GLY A 96 -6.17 10.75 -10.59
CA GLY A 96 -6.76 11.25 -9.35
C GLY A 96 -7.00 10.17 -8.29
N SER A 97 -6.63 8.91 -8.54
CA SER A 97 -6.58 7.88 -7.52
C SER A 97 -5.38 8.09 -6.61
N LEU A 98 -5.38 7.47 -5.43
CA LEU A 98 -4.29 7.56 -4.48
C LEU A 98 -3.54 6.23 -4.39
N THR A 99 -2.26 6.30 -4.04
CA THR A 99 -1.50 5.15 -3.58
C THR A 99 -1.21 5.34 -2.10
N GLY A 100 -1.54 4.35 -1.27
CA GLY A 100 -1.43 4.48 0.18
C GLY A 100 -1.08 3.19 0.90
N ARG A 101 -0.39 3.33 2.03
CA ARG A 101 -0.16 2.26 2.99
C ARG A 101 -1.36 2.17 3.92
N CYS A 102 -2.10 1.08 3.85
CA CYS A 102 -3.38 0.92 4.52
C CYS A 102 -3.34 -0.14 5.61
N PHE A 103 -3.91 0.18 6.76
CA PHE A 103 -3.92 -0.67 7.95
C PHE A 103 -5.35 -0.97 8.38
N ALA A 104 -5.64 -2.24 8.63
CA ALA A 104 -6.88 -2.70 9.26
C ALA A 104 -6.64 -3.05 10.73
N ASN A 105 -7.72 -3.09 11.52
CA ASN A 105 -7.69 -3.48 12.94
C ASN A 105 -6.73 -2.65 13.81
N TYR A 106 -6.51 -1.38 13.45
CA TYR A 106 -5.68 -0.47 14.22
C TYR A 106 -6.41 0.04 15.49
N SER A 107 -5.64 0.42 16.49
CA SER A 107 -6.13 1.02 17.74
C SER A 107 -5.20 2.15 18.21
N ASN A 108 -5.51 2.78 19.34
CA ASN A 108 -4.63 3.80 19.91
C ASN A 108 -3.26 3.25 20.37
N PHE A 109 -3.14 1.93 20.50
CA PHE A 109 -1.93 1.25 21.01
C PHE A 109 -1.32 0.30 19.99
N ASP A 110 -1.95 0.14 18.80
CA ASP A 110 -1.52 -0.79 17.75
C ASP A 110 -1.74 -0.13 16.38
N GLU A 111 -0.70 -0.12 15.57
CA GLU A 111 -0.76 0.44 14.21
C GLU A 111 -1.72 -0.33 13.31
N GLY A 112 -2.05 -1.57 13.67
CA GLY A 112 -2.87 -2.46 12.90
C GLY A 112 -2.06 -3.30 11.90
N GLU A 113 -2.76 -4.11 11.13
CA GLU A 113 -2.15 -4.99 10.14
C GLU A 113 -2.12 -4.32 8.77
N ASP A 114 -0.93 -4.24 8.18
CA ASP A 114 -0.70 -3.71 6.85
C ASP A 114 -1.35 -4.61 5.79
N LEU A 115 -2.28 -4.05 5.01
CA LEU A 115 -3.05 -4.79 4.03
C LEU A 115 -2.22 -5.28 2.84
N SER A 116 -1.15 -4.55 2.46
CA SER A 116 -0.20 -4.99 1.44
C SER A 116 0.58 -6.21 1.92
N ALA A 117 1.12 -6.16 3.15
CA ALA A 117 1.81 -7.28 3.78
C ALA A 117 0.91 -8.51 3.92
N TYR A 118 -0.35 -8.30 4.32
CA TYR A 118 -1.36 -9.35 4.44
C TYR A 118 -1.60 -10.11 3.12
N LEU A 119 -1.69 -9.39 1.99
CA LEU A 119 -1.87 -10.02 0.66
C LEU A 119 -0.61 -10.72 0.19
N LEU A 120 0.57 -10.13 0.40
CA LEU A 120 1.86 -10.72 0.03
C LEU A 120 2.12 -12.03 0.77
N GLU A 121 1.88 -12.06 2.08
CA GLU A 121 2.05 -13.26 2.90
C GLU A 121 1.20 -14.44 2.42
N ARG A 122 0.03 -14.14 1.86
CA ARG A 122 -0.92 -15.14 1.31
C ARG A 122 -0.72 -15.43 -0.17
N GLY A 123 0.23 -14.72 -0.80
CA GLY A 123 0.53 -14.87 -2.22
C GLY A 123 -0.58 -14.33 -3.14
N TRP A 124 -1.42 -13.39 -2.68
CA TRP A 124 -2.45 -12.75 -3.52
C TRP A 124 -1.95 -11.49 -4.22
N ALA A 125 -0.74 -11.06 -3.91
CA ALA A 125 -0.10 -9.92 -4.55
C ALA A 125 1.39 -10.21 -4.83
N ILE A 126 1.98 -9.37 -5.65
CA ILE A 126 3.40 -9.38 -6.04
C ILE A 126 4.01 -8.08 -5.55
N ALA A 127 5.19 -8.13 -4.91
CA ALA A 127 5.91 -6.95 -4.49
C ALA A 127 6.45 -6.17 -5.71
N LEU A 128 6.25 -4.86 -5.73
CA LEU A 128 6.85 -3.99 -6.74
C LEU A 128 8.37 -3.87 -6.52
N PRO A 129 9.17 -3.58 -7.55
CA PRO A 129 10.63 -3.52 -7.43
C PRO A 129 11.14 -2.50 -6.38
N ASP A 130 10.41 -1.42 -6.18
CA ASP A 130 10.68 -0.33 -5.24
C ASP A 130 9.97 -0.50 -3.88
N ALA A 131 9.31 -1.64 -3.67
CA ALA A 131 8.63 -1.94 -2.42
C ALA A 131 9.63 -2.07 -1.24
N PRO A 132 9.17 -1.88 0.01
CA PRO A 132 9.96 -2.13 1.20
C PRO A 132 10.55 -3.55 1.22
N PHE A 133 11.73 -3.69 1.84
CA PHE A 133 12.43 -4.99 1.93
C PHE A 133 11.58 -6.08 2.57
N GLU A 134 10.78 -5.73 3.57
CA GLU A 134 9.86 -6.64 4.24
C GLU A 134 8.81 -7.24 3.28
N TYR A 135 8.33 -6.46 2.29
CA TYR A 135 7.38 -6.95 1.28
C TYR A 135 8.00 -8.02 0.38
N HIS A 136 9.23 -7.81 -0.06
CA HIS A 136 9.99 -8.81 -0.81
C HIS A 136 10.27 -10.07 0.02
N ALA A 137 10.47 -9.94 1.34
CA ALA A 137 10.65 -11.08 2.21
C ALA A 137 9.36 -11.91 2.34
N LEU A 138 8.21 -11.26 2.53
CA LEU A 138 6.89 -11.91 2.60
C LEU A 138 6.56 -12.62 1.28
N GLU A 139 6.79 -11.96 0.14
CA GLU A 139 6.61 -12.57 -1.17
C GLU A 139 7.45 -13.84 -1.32
N ARG A 140 8.75 -13.81 -0.98
CA ARG A 140 9.62 -15.00 -1.06
C ARG A 140 9.13 -16.14 -0.19
N ILE A 141 8.58 -15.84 0.98
CA ILE A 141 7.98 -16.86 1.86
C ILE A 141 6.75 -17.47 1.17
N ALA A 142 5.85 -16.66 0.61
CA ALA A 142 4.69 -17.12 -0.12
C ALA A 142 5.08 -17.98 -1.35
N GLN A 143 6.11 -17.56 -2.10
CA GLN A 143 6.68 -18.30 -3.23
C GLN A 143 7.21 -19.67 -2.80
N SER A 144 8.00 -19.72 -1.73
CA SER A 144 8.59 -20.98 -1.25
C SER A 144 7.54 -21.98 -0.77
N ARG A 145 6.37 -21.51 -0.37
CA ARG A 145 5.23 -22.32 0.08
C ARG A 145 4.23 -22.62 -1.03
N GLY A 146 4.43 -22.07 -2.24
CA GLY A 146 3.48 -22.21 -3.35
C GLY A 146 2.10 -21.62 -3.05
N MET A 147 2.03 -20.52 -2.30
CA MET A 147 0.76 -19.90 -1.89
C MET A 147 0.20 -19.00 -2.97
N GLY A 148 -1.13 -18.97 -3.08
CA GLY A 148 -1.85 -18.04 -3.96
C GLY A 148 -1.42 -18.14 -5.42
N VAL A 149 -0.92 -17.05 -5.99
CA VAL A 149 -0.43 -16.98 -7.37
C VAL A 149 0.83 -17.85 -7.60
N TRP A 150 1.56 -18.22 -6.57
CA TRP A 150 2.79 -18.99 -6.64
C TRP A 150 2.55 -20.51 -6.64
N GLY A 151 1.34 -20.96 -6.36
CA GLY A 151 0.93 -22.38 -6.43
C GLY A 151 0.76 -22.92 -7.86
N ILE A 152 0.99 -22.08 -8.87
CA ILE A 152 0.83 -22.39 -10.29
C ILE A 152 2.15 -22.10 -11.00
N ALA A 153 2.46 -22.89 -12.05
CA ALA A 153 3.45 -22.48 -13.04
C ALA A 153 2.91 -21.21 -13.74
N ILE A 154 3.27 -20.05 -13.22
CA ILE A 154 2.92 -18.77 -13.83
C ILE A 154 3.90 -18.59 -14.97
N ASP A 155 3.42 -18.51 -16.20
CA ASP A 155 4.11 -17.76 -17.24
C ASP A 155 4.17 -16.33 -16.75
N ARG A 156 5.30 -15.96 -16.14
CA ARG A 156 5.52 -14.62 -15.64
C ARG A 156 5.39 -13.68 -16.83
N PRO A 157 4.41 -12.75 -16.86
CA PRO A 157 4.53 -11.65 -17.78
C PRO A 157 5.85 -10.98 -17.41
N TYR A 158 6.77 -10.97 -18.36
CA TYR A 158 8.09 -10.38 -18.18
C TYR A 158 7.89 -8.89 -17.94
N ILE A 159 7.78 -8.50 -16.69
CA ILE A 159 7.82 -7.09 -16.28
C ILE A 159 9.29 -6.70 -16.47
N ASN A 160 9.58 -6.09 -17.62
CA ASN A 160 10.90 -5.56 -17.90
C ASN A 160 11.16 -4.43 -16.88
N PRO A 161 12.08 -4.61 -15.90
CA PRO A 161 12.33 -3.60 -14.87
C PRO A 161 13.04 -2.34 -15.42
N PHE A 162 13.25 -2.26 -16.76
CA PHE A 162 13.98 -1.19 -17.43
C PHE A 162 13.16 -0.46 -18.50
N ARG A 163 11.83 -0.40 -18.33
CA ARG A 163 11.00 0.48 -19.15
C ARG A 163 10.25 1.48 -18.33
#